data_39b586cfce811f324cbada18a42930ef
#
_entry.id   39b586cfce811f324cbada18a42930ef
#
_cell.length_a   1.000
_cell.length_b   1.000
_cell.length_c   1.000
_cell.angle_alpha   90.00
_cell.angle_beta   90.00
_cell.angle_gamma   90.00
#
_symmetry.space_group_name_H-M   'P 1'
#
loop_
_entity.id
_entity.type
_entity.pdbx_description
1 polymer ?
#
loop_
_entity_poly.entity_id
_entity_poly.type
_entity_poly.pdbx_seq_one_letter_code
_entity_poly.pdbx_strand_id
1 'polypeptide(L)'
;VFGGSPADNTTPFFFNGAMDTLKPFLDDGRLTIGSGQDDFDTVSTLRWDQATAQKRMEDLITSTYSGGSKPLDGVLSPYDGISRGIITALDNAGYGSTIEEGLPVVSGQDAEIASVKMIADGVQYGTIFKDTRKLASQAVEDASAYAEGEEPEANDTETYDNGVKVVQSFLLE
;
A
#
# COMPACT_ATOMS: atom_id res chain seq x y z
N VAL A 1 4.87 -2.37 9.22
CA VAL A 1 4.87 -2.11 7.77
C VAL A 1 4.58 -3.40 7.02
N PHE A 2 3.81 -3.32 5.92
CA PHE A 2 3.56 -4.40 4.97
C PHE A 2 3.95 -3.93 3.57
N GLY A 3 4.55 -4.83 2.79
CA GLY A 3 4.87 -4.67 1.38
C GLY A 3 3.97 -5.51 0.49
N GLY A 4 3.91 -5.18 -0.79
CA GLY A 4 3.20 -5.96 -1.79
C GLY A 4 4.02 -7.17 -2.29
N SER A 5 3.62 -7.72 -3.43
CA SER A 5 4.27 -8.92 -3.98
C SER A 5 5.69 -8.63 -4.49
N PRO A 6 6.70 -9.42 -4.09
CA PRO A 6 8.05 -9.27 -4.63
C PRO A 6 8.17 -9.68 -6.11
N ALA A 7 7.14 -10.34 -6.67
CA ALA A 7 7.08 -10.68 -8.09
C ALA A 7 6.49 -9.56 -8.96
N ASP A 8 6.06 -8.45 -8.36
CA ASP A 8 5.49 -7.30 -9.05
C ASP A 8 6.51 -6.15 -9.07
N ASN A 9 6.92 -5.73 -10.25
CA ASN A 9 7.94 -4.70 -10.46
C ASN A 9 7.55 -3.33 -9.92
N THR A 10 6.27 -3.05 -9.68
CA THR A 10 5.79 -1.78 -9.14
C THR A 10 5.93 -1.70 -7.62
N THR A 11 5.98 -2.84 -6.95
CA THR A 11 5.97 -2.90 -5.47
C THR A 11 7.13 -2.15 -4.80
N PRO A 12 8.39 -2.26 -5.28
CA PRO A 12 9.50 -1.49 -4.70
C PRO A 12 9.29 0.02 -4.76
N PHE A 13 8.66 0.53 -5.82
CA PHE A 13 8.37 1.97 -5.95
C PHE A 13 7.38 2.43 -4.89
N PHE A 14 6.28 1.71 -4.68
CA PHE A 14 5.32 2.03 -3.62
C PHE A 14 5.95 1.94 -2.24
N PHE A 15 6.72 0.88 -1.98
CA PHE A 15 7.39 0.69 -0.70
C PHE A 15 8.39 1.81 -0.42
N ASN A 16 9.28 2.09 -1.36
CA ASN A 16 10.31 3.12 -1.20
C ASN A 16 9.69 4.50 -1.04
N GLY A 17 8.70 4.87 -1.86
CA GLY A 17 8.02 6.17 -1.73
C GLY A 17 7.35 6.36 -0.38
N ALA A 18 6.74 5.29 0.17
CA ALA A 18 6.16 5.33 1.50
C ALA A 18 7.25 5.45 2.59
N MET A 19 8.33 4.67 2.50
CA MET A 19 9.43 4.71 3.48
C MET A 19 10.18 6.03 3.42
N ASP A 20 10.41 6.61 2.24
CA ASP A 20 11.01 7.94 2.08
C ASP A 20 10.16 9.03 2.76
N THR A 21 8.83 8.94 2.64
CA THR A 21 7.90 9.85 3.32
C THR A 21 7.93 9.69 4.84
N LEU A 22 8.06 8.45 5.34
CA LEU A 22 8.11 8.16 6.78
C LEU A 22 9.48 8.43 7.40
N LYS A 23 10.54 8.38 6.62
CA LYS A 23 11.92 8.47 7.09
C LYS A 23 12.19 9.66 8.01
N PRO A 24 11.79 10.91 7.74
CA PRO A 24 12.03 12.02 8.66
C PRO A 24 11.41 11.83 10.04
N PHE A 25 10.26 11.13 10.10
CA PHE A 25 9.57 10.86 11.36
C PHE A 25 10.16 9.67 12.12
N LEU A 26 10.77 8.73 11.42
CA LEU A 26 11.52 7.63 12.02
C LEU A 26 12.87 8.12 12.55
N ASP A 27 13.57 8.98 11.79
CA ASP A 27 14.88 9.49 12.14
C ASP A 27 14.83 10.41 13.40
N ASP A 28 13.75 11.17 13.58
CA ASP A 28 13.57 12.06 14.75
C ASP A 28 12.81 11.40 15.92
N GLY A 29 12.42 10.14 15.77
CA GLY A 29 11.80 9.33 16.82
C GLY A 29 10.32 9.60 17.06
N ARG A 30 9.65 10.40 16.22
CA ARG A 30 8.19 10.59 16.28
C ARG A 30 7.42 9.35 15.88
N LEU A 31 8.01 8.52 15.03
CA LEU A 31 7.51 7.19 14.67
C LEU A 31 8.54 6.13 15.01
N THR A 32 8.07 4.94 15.32
CA THR A 32 8.90 3.75 15.48
C THR A 32 8.25 2.56 14.80
N ILE A 33 9.04 1.76 14.11
CA ILE A 33 8.60 0.47 13.60
C ILE A 33 8.84 -0.57 14.69
N GLY A 34 7.81 -0.82 15.52
CA GLY A 34 7.94 -1.64 16.72
C GLY A 34 8.43 -3.07 16.49
N SER A 35 8.24 -3.60 15.29
CA SER A 35 8.77 -4.92 14.89
C SER A 35 10.24 -4.88 14.45
N GLY A 36 10.78 -3.69 14.15
CA GLY A 36 12.09 -3.55 13.51
C GLY A 36 12.16 -4.10 12.07
N GLN A 37 11.00 -4.45 11.47
CA GLN A 37 10.91 -4.98 10.11
C GLN A 37 10.58 -3.83 9.16
N ASP A 38 11.58 -3.30 8.51
CA ASP A 38 11.52 -2.13 7.62
C ASP A 38 12.20 -2.34 6.26
N ASP A 39 12.69 -3.55 6.00
CA ASP A 39 13.21 -3.94 4.70
C ASP A 39 12.14 -4.63 3.83
N PHE A 40 12.20 -4.40 2.52
CA PHE A 40 11.18 -4.88 1.58
C PHE A 40 11.05 -6.41 1.56
N ASP A 41 12.15 -7.14 1.62
CA ASP A 41 12.13 -8.61 1.55
C ASP A 41 11.38 -9.21 2.74
N THR A 42 11.63 -8.68 3.93
CA THR A 42 10.97 -9.13 5.17
C THR A 42 9.48 -8.79 5.20
N VAL A 43 9.09 -7.64 4.66
CA VAL A 43 7.69 -7.17 4.77
C VAL A 43 6.83 -7.53 3.58
N SER A 44 7.39 -8.10 2.53
CA SER A 44 6.69 -8.44 1.29
C SER A 44 5.58 -9.48 1.51
N THR A 45 4.53 -9.38 0.71
CA THR A 45 3.36 -10.28 0.75
C THR A 45 3.19 -10.91 -0.62
N LEU A 46 3.66 -12.16 -0.77
CA LEU A 46 3.64 -12.87 -2.04
C LEU A 46 2.22 -12.91 -2.63
N ARG A 47 2.10 -12.57 -3.92
CA ARG A 47 0.84 -12.52 -4.67
C ARG A 47 -0.21 -11.57 -4.10
N TRP A 48 0.18 -10.61 -3.25
CA TRP A 48 -0.74 -9.70 -2.59
C TRP A 48 -1.82 -10.43 -1.76
N ASP A 49 -1.50 -11.63 -1.27
CA ASP A 49 -2.45 -12.53 -0.67
C ASP A 49 -2.94 -12.07 0.71
N GLN A 50 -4.25 -11.89 0.84
CA GLN A 50 -4.90 -11.42 2.07
C GLN A 50 -4.65 -12.36 3.27
N ALA A 51 -4.72 -13.68 3.06
CA ALA A 51 -4.56 -14.65 4.15
C ALA A 51 -3.12 -14.68 4.67
N THR A 52 -2.14 -14.54 3.75
CA THR A 52 -0.72 -14.40 4.09
C THR A 52 -0.48 -13.14 4.94
N ALA A 53 -1.09 -12.02 4.57
CA ALA A 53 -1.00 -10.78 5.33
C ALA A 53 -1.65 -10.90 6.71
N GLN A 54 -2.83 -11.51 6.80
CA GLN A 54 -3.51 -11.77 8.07
C GLN A 54 -2.62 -12.61 9.00
N LYS A 55 -2.11 -13.74 8.50
CA LYS A 55 -1.23 -14.60 9.29
C LYS A 55 0.02 -13.87 9.78
N ARG A 56 0.66 -13.09 8.92
CA ARG A 56 1.83 -12.29 9.31
C ARG A 56 1.47 -11.29 10.41
N MET A 57 0.30 -10.65 10.33
CA MET A 57 -0.15 -9.72 11.37
C MET A 57 -0.42 -10.45 12.70
N GLU A 58 -1.05 -11.62 12.69
CA GLU A 58 -1.24 -12.47 13.87
C GLU A 58 0.10 -12.85 14.53
N ASP A 59 1.09 -13.23 13.71
CA ASP A 59 2.45 -13.55 14.18
C ASP A 59 3.13 -12.32 14.81
N LEU A 60 2.99 -11.12 14.22
CA LEU A 60 3.52 -9.86 14.77
C LEU A 60 2.81 -9.46 16.07
N ILE A 61 1.50 -9.59 16.15
CA ILE A 61 0.72 -9.31 17.36
C ILE A 61 1.23 -10.19 18.50
N THR A 62 1.45 -11.47 18.25
CA THR A 62 1.91 -12.41 19.26
C THR A 62 3.37 -12.15 19.67
N SER A 63 4.27 -12.01 18.71
CA SER A 63 5.71 -11.95 18.97
C SER A 63 6.19 -10.57 19.41
N THR A 64 5.63 -9.51 18.86
CA THR A 64 6.10 -8.13 19.07
C THR A 64 5.18 -7.34 19.99
N TYR A 65 3.87 -7.45 19.80
CA TYR A 65 2.88 -6.66 20.50
C TYR A 65 2.23 -7.38 21.69
N SER A 66 2.83 -8.49 22.12
CA SER A 66 2.47 -9.25 23.34
C SER A 66 0.98 -9.61 23.39
N GLY A 67 0.44 -10.10 22.26
CA GLY A 67 -0.97 -10.47 22.15
C GLY A 67 -1.95 -9.30 22.24
N GLY A 68 -1.53 -8.11 21.80
CA GLY A 68 -2.35 -6.91 21.84
C GLY A 68 -2.18 -6.03 23.07
N SER A 69 -1.31 -6.40 24.03
CA SER A 69 -1.11 -5.61 25.25
C SER A 69 -0.11 -4.45 25.09
N LYS A 70 0.68 -4.42 24.01
CA LYS A 70 1.53 -3.27 23.66
C LYS A 70 0.81 -2.39 22.65
N PRO A 71 0.98 -1.07 22.73
CA PRO A 71 0.35 -0.14 21.80
C PRO A 71 0.83 -0.37 20.37
N LEU A 72 -0.11 -0.28 19.46
CA LEU A 72 0.09 -0.26 18.02
C LEU A 72 -0.85 0.82 17.47
N ASP A 73 -0.30 1.91 16.98
CA ASP A 73 -1.09 3.07 16.55
C ASP A 73 -1.50 2.97 15.08
N GLY A 74 -0.68 2.31 14.25
CA GLY A 74 -0.98 2.19 12.84
C GLY A 74 -0.21 1.10 12.12
N VAL A 75 -0.73 0.71 10.97
CA VAL A 75 -0.12 -0.24 10.04
C VAL A 75 -0.14 0.33 8.63
N LEU A 76 1.05 0.51 8.05
CA LEU A 76 1.20 0.82 6.64
C LEU A 76 0.90 -0.44 5.82
N SER A 77 -0.12 -0.36 4.97
CA SER A 77 -0.55 -1.42 4.06
C SER A 77 -0.63 -0.90 2.63
N PRO A 78 -0.07 -1.61 1.66
CA PRO A 78 0.04 -1.15 0.27
C PRO A 78 -1.18 -1.47 -0.60
N TYR A 79 -2.18 -2.22 -0.08
CA TYR A 79 -3.30 -2.72 -0.86
C TYR A 79 -4.49 -3.09 0.03
N ASP A 80 -5.69 -2.79 -0.42
CA ASP A 80 -6.94 -3.00 0.34
C ASP A 80 -7.19 -4.45 0.76
N GLY A 81 -6.84 -5.43 -0.07
CA GLY A 81 -6.94 -6.85 0.29
C GLY A 81 -6.03 -7.21 1.47
N ILE A 82 -4.79 -6.72 1.46
CA ILE A 82 -3.85 -6.87 2.58
C ILE A 82 -4.40 -6.17 3.82
N SER A 83 -4.94 -4.94 3.67
CA SER A 83 -5.53 -4.17 4.77
C SER A 83 -6.66 -4.91 5.47
N ARG A 84 -7.55 -5.55 4.73
CA ARG A 84 -8.64 -6.36 5.30
C ARG A 84 -8.13 -7.56 6.10
N GLY A 85 -7.07 -8.23 5.62
CA GLY A 85 -6.40 -9.29 6.37
C GLY A 85 -5.81 -8.80 7.68
N ILE A 86 -5.11 -7.66 7.65
CA ILE A 86 -4.54 -7.00 8.83
C ILE A 86 -5.63 -6.62 9.82
N ILE A 87 -6.70 -5.97 9.37
CA ILE A 87 -7.83 -5.54 10.22
C ILE A 87 -8.50 -6.75 10.88
N THR A 88 -8.69 -7.85 10.14
CA THR A 88 -9.23 -9.09 10.71
C THR A 88 -8.36 -9.63 11.85
N ALA A 89 -7.03 -9.62 11.68
CA ALA A 89 -6.11 -10.06 12.73
C ALA A 89 -6.14 -9.14 13.97
N LEU A 90 -6.24 -7.83 13.76
CA LEU A 90 -6.32 -6.83 14.84
C LEU A 90 -7.64 -6.95 15.64
N ASP A 91 -8.77 -7.07 14.97
CA ASP A 91 -10.10 -7.27 15.60
C ASP A 91 -10.12 -8.56 16.41
N ASN A 92 -9.64 -9.67 15.84
CA ASN A 92 -9.51 -10.95 16.56
C ASN A 92 -8.62 -10.89 17.80
N ALA A 93 -7.65 -9.98 17.81
CA ALA A 93 -6.74 -9.75 18.95
C ALA A 93 -7.30 -8.74 19.98
N GLY A 94 -8.47 -8.17 19.72
CA GLY A 94 -9.17 -7.28 20.66
C GLY A 94 -8.68 -5.84 20.67
N TYR A 95 -8.08 -5.35 19.57
CA TYR A 95 -7.70 -3.92 19.45
C TYR A 95 -8.88 -2.96 19.33
N GLY A 96 -10.08 -3.46 19.05
CA GLY A 96 -11.29 -2.69 18.82
C GLY A 96 -11.89 -2.97 17.44
N SER A 97 -13.18 -2.68 17.27
CA SER A 97 -13.91 -2.95 16.02
C SER A 97 -13.93 -1.73 15.09
N THR A 98 -13.62 -0.54 15.62
CA THR A 98 -13.48 0.72 14.87
C THR A 98 -12.27 1.51 15.37
N ILE A 99 -11.83 2.47 14.58
CA ILE A 99 -10.72 3.37 14.97
C ILE A 99 -11.07 4.16 16.24
N GLU A 100 -12.31 4.57 16.38
CA GLU A 100 -12.79 5.26 17.60
C GLU A 100 -12.74 4.35 18.84
N GLU A 101 -12.90 3.04 18.65
CA GLU A 101 -12.84 2.03 19.72
C GLU A 101 -11.43 1.50 19.98
N GLY A 102 -10.42 2.00 19.25
CA GLY A 102 -9.01 1.68 19.46
C GLY A 102 -8.38 0.77 18.41
N LEU A 103 -9.06 0.50 17.29
CA LEU A 103 -8.45 -0.19 16.17
C LEU A 103 -7.32 0.68 15.58
N PRO A 104 -6.11 0.15 15.37
CA PRO A 104 -5.02 0.87 14.73
C PRO A 104 -5.39 1.43 13.35
N VAL A 105 -4.83 2.57 13.00
CA VAL A 105 -4.98 3.16 11.67
C VAL A 105 -4.37 2.24 10.62
N VAL A 106 -5.14 1.81 9.62
CA VAL A 106 -4.67 0.96 8.53
C VAL A 106 -4.87 1.69 7.20
N SER A 107 -3.78 1.89 6.46
CA SER A 107 -3.82 2.45 5.11
C SER A 107 -4.25 1.40 4.07
N GLY A 108 -4.45 1.81 2.82
CA GLY A 108 -4.76 0.92 1.71
C GLY A 108 -4.62 1.60 0.35
N GLN A 109 -4.79 0.84 -0.70
CA GLN A 109 -4.85 1.30 -2.09
C GLN A 109 -5.86 0.48 -2.87
N ASP A 110 -6.33 1.05 -3.98
CA ASP A 110 -7.18 0.54 -5.04
C ASP A 110 -8.68 0.82 -4.86
N ALA A 111 -9.09 1.35 -3.72
CA ALA A 111 -10.47 1.73 -3.42
C ALA A 111 -11.48 0.61 -3.75
N GLU A 112 -11.17 -0.61 -3.32
CA GLU A 112 -12.09 -1.73 -3.45
C GLU A 112 -13.38 -1.46 -2.67
N ILE A 113 -14.53 -1.82 -3.22
CA ILE A 113 -15.85 -1.52 -2.63
C ILE A 113 -15.96 -1.95 -1.17
N ALA A 114 -15.40 -3.12 -0.83
CA ALA A 114 -15.40 -3.62 0.54
C ALA A 114 -14.62 -2.69 1.49
N SER A 115 -13.45 -2.20 1.06
CA SER A 115 -12.61 -1.28 1.83
C SER A 115 -13.23 0.11 1.92
N VAL A 116 -13.83 0.63 0.84
CA VAL A 116 -14.58 1.89 0.88
C VAL A 116 -15.72 1.82 1.90
N LYS A 117 -16.42 0.68 1.97
CA LYS A 117 -17.43 0.47 3.02
C LYS A 117 -16.80 0.48 4.41
N MET A 118 -15.69 -0.22 4.62
CA MET A 118 -14.99 -0.23 5.91
C MET A 118 -14.51 1.16 6.33
N ILE A 119 -14.13 2.02 5.37
CA ILE A 119 -13.77 3.42 5.63
C ILE A 119 -15.01 4.20 6.12
N ALA A 120 -16.15 4.03 5.44
CA ALA A 120 -17.40 4.66 5.84
C ALA A 120 -17.89 4.20 7.23
N ASP A 121 -17.60 2.96 7.59
CA ASP A 121 -17.93 2.36 8.89
C ASP A 121 -16.88 2.70 9.98
N GLY A 122 -15.82 3.47 9.69
CA GLY A 122 -14.76 3.86 10.63
C GLY A 122 -13.78 2.74 11.00
N VAL A 123 -13.68 1.71 10.17
CA VAL A 123 -12.83 0.52 10.41
C VAL A 123 -11.48 0.63 9.71
N GLN A 124 -11.45 0.98 8.42
CA GLN A 124 -10.22 1.30 7.68
C GLN A 124 -10.03 2.80 7.60
N TYR A 125 -8.80 3.29 7.74
CA TYR A 125 -8.54 4.73 7.74
C TYR A 125 -8.72 5.38 6.37
N GLY A 126 -8.20 4.74 5.33
CA GLY A 126 -8.24 5.30 3.99
C GLY A 126 -7.71 4.35 2.93
N THR A 127 -7.95 4.70 1.69
CA THR A 127 -7.44 4.01 0.51
C THR A 127 -7.14 5.02 -0.60
N ILE A 128 -6.18 4.70 -1.46
CA ILE A 128 -5.84 5.54 -2.63
C ILE A 128 -6.66 5.06 -3.81
N PHE A 129 -7.49 5.94 -4.34
CA PHE A 129 -8.23 5.68 -5.57
C PHE A 129 -7.36 5.95 -6.80
N LYS A 130 -7.30 4.96 -7.68
CA LYS A 130 -6.69 5.07 -9.01
C LYS A 130 -7.80 4.83 -10.04
N ASP A 131 -8.16 5.86 -10.83
CA ASP A 131 -9.25 5.70 -11.82
C ASP A 131 -8.79 4.84 -13.00
N THR A 132 -9.03 3.54 -12.88
CA THR A 132 -8.65 2.55 -13.90
C THR A 132 -9.36 2.79 -15.25
N ARG A 133 -10.47 3.51 -15.28
CA ARG A 133 -11.17 3.88 -16.53
C ARG A 133 -10.34 4.90 -17.30
N LYS A 134 -9.83 5.92 -16.60
CA LYS A 134 -8.94 6.92 -17.22
C LYS A 134 -7.64 6.30 -17.67
N LEU A 135 -7.04 5.45 -16.83
CA LEU A 135 -5.81 4.72 -17.18
C LEU A 135 -5.99 3.86 -18.44
N ALA A 136 -7.10 3.12 -18.51
CA ALA A 136 -7.40 2.27 -19.66
C ALA A 136 -7.68 3.08 -20.93
N SER A 137 -8.41 4.21 -20.82
CA SER A 137 -8.66 5.12 -21.96
C SER A 137 -7.35 5.64 -22.52
N GLN A 138 -6.49 6.21 -21.66
CA GLN A 138 -5.19 6.73 -22.07
C GLN A 138 -4.31 5.67 -22.73
N ALA A 139 -4.25 4.48 -22.14
CA ALA A 139 -3.45 3.40 -22.70
C ALA A 139 -3.92 2.98 -24.11
N VAL A 140 -5.24 3.01 -24.37
CA VAL A 140 -5.78 2.72 -25.71
C VAL A 140 -5.51 3.86 -26.68
N GLU A 141 -5.64 5.11 -26.24
CA GLU A 141 -5.34 6.30 -27.04
C GLU A 141 -3.86 6.32 -27.46
N ASP A 142 -2.95 6.05 -26.52
CA ASP A 142 -1.50 5.97 -26.81
C ASP A 142 -1.18 4.84 -27.77
N ALA A 143 -1.79 3.67 -27.59
CA ALA A 143 -1.59 2.54 -28.49
C ALA A 143 -2.13 2.81 -29.90
N SER A 144 -3.24 3.55 -30.04
CA SER A 144 -3.80 3.95 -31.33
C SER A 144 -2.88 4.96 -32.03
N ALA A 145 -2.45 6.00 -31.32
CA ALA A 145 -1.51 6.99 -31.86
C ALA A 145 -0.24 6.32 -32.38
N TYR A 146 0.34 5.43 -31.58
CA TYR A 146 1.53 4.69 -31.99
C TYR A 146 1.29 3.81 -33.25
N ALA A 147 0.14 3.14 -33.32
CA ALA A 147 -0.21 2.32 -34.48
C ALA A 147 -0.44 3.14 -35.77
N GLU A 148 -0.85 4.40 -35.62
CA GLU A 148 -1.04 5.35 -36.73
C GLU A 148 0.27 6.08 -37.11
N GLY A 149 1.35 5.85 -36.39
CA GLY A 149 2.66 6.48 -36.59
C GLY A 149 2.74 7.88 -35.99
N GLU A 150 1.86 8.20 -35.08
CA GLU A 150 1.85 9.43 -34.29
C GLU A 150 2.59 9.23 -32.97
N GLU A 151 3.04 10.32 -32.33
CA GLU A 151 3.65 10.27 -31.01
C GLU A 151 2.53 10.19 -29.95
N PRO A 152 2.58 9.21 -29.03
CA PRO A 152 1.67 9.16 -27.87
C PRO A 152 1.77 10.41 -27.01
N GLU A 153 0.66 10.79 -26.37
CA GLU A 153 0.65 11.91 -25.45
C GLU A 153 1.52 11.63 -24.22
N ALA A 154 2.35 12.59 -23.80
CA ALA A 154 3.18 12.50 -22.63
C ALA A 154 3.21 13.85 -21.90
N ASN A 155 3.06 13.82 -20.57
CA ASN A 155 3.21 15.00 -19.71
C ASN A 155 4.42 14.90 -18.76
N ASP A 156 5.13 13.77 -18.79
CA ASP A 156 6.42 13.57 -18.14
C ASP A 156 7.42 12.94 -19.12
N THR A 157 8.51 13.67 -19.36
CA THR A 157 9.56 13.29 -20.32
C THR A 157 10.92 13.13 -19.67
N GLU A 158 11.03 13.19 -18.35
CA GLU A 158 12.30 13.27 -17.63
C GLU A 158 12.43 12.29 -16.47
N THR A 159 11.35 11.93 -15.82
CA THR A 159 11.38 11.22 -14.51
C THR A 159 11.73 9.75 -14.63
N TYR A 160 11.26 9.06 -15.67
CA TYR A 160 11.34 7.61 -15.76
C TYR A 160 12.46 7.13 -16.69
N ASP A 161 13.65 6.94 -16.16
CA ASP A 161 14.77 6.32 -16.84
C ASP A 161 14.82 4.81 -16.57
N ASN A 162 14.74 3.98 -17.62
CA ASN A 162 14.80 2.53 -17.51
C ASN A 162 16.24 1.97 -17.66
N GLY A 163 17.25 2.83 -17.62
CA GLY A 163 18.66 2.47 -17.80
C GLY A 163 19.11 2.34 -19.26
N VAL A 164 18.18 2.48 -20.22
CA VAL A 164 18.47 2.50 -21.67
C VAL A 164 18.05 3.83 -22.27
N LYS A 165 16.91 4.34 -21.85
CA LYS A 165 16.40 5.65 -22.26
C LYS A 165 15.41 6.17 -21.20
N VAL A 166 15.20 7.48 -21.22
CA VAL A 166 14.06 8.08 -20.52
C VAL A 166 12.78 7.66 -21.23
N VAL A 167 11.85 7.07 -20.47
CA VAL A 167 10.55 6.64 -20.97
C VAL A 167 9.56 7.78 -20.78
N GLN A 168 9.08 8.34 -21.90
CA GLN A 168 8.01 9.32 -21.86
C GLN A 168 6.75 8.68 -21.29
N SER A 169 6.09 9.38 -20.37
CA SER A 169 4.98 8.85 -19.60
C SER A 169 3.84 9.85 -19.54
N PHE A 170 2.61 9.34 -19.52
CA PHE A 170 1.44 10.13 -19.19
C PHE A 170 1.03 9.85 -17.74
N LEU A 171 1.15 10.87 -16.88
CA LEU A 171 0.79 10.78 -15.47
C LEU A 171 -0.63 11.32 -15.28
N LEU A 172 -1.49 10.53 -14.68
CA LEU A 172 -2.82 10.96 -14.27
C LEU A 172 -2.76 11.57 -12.87
N GLU A 173 -3.21 12.81 -12.74
CA GLU A 173 -3.42 13.51 -11.47
C GLU A 173 -4.79 13.19 -10.86
#